data_91d2f108f93a540416504fdf6cb2ad3e
#
_entry.id   91d2f108f93a540416504fdf6cb2ad3e
#
_cell.length_a   1.000
_cell.length_b   1.000
_cell.length_c   1.000
_cell.angle_alpha   90.00
_cell.angle_beta   90.00
_cell.angle_gamma   90.00
#
_symmetry.space_group_name_H-M   'P 1'
#
loop_
_entity.id
_entity.type
_entity.pdbx_description
1 polymer ?
#
loop_
_entity_poly.entity_id
_entity_poly.type
_entity_poly.pdbx_seq_one_letter_code
_entity_poly.pdbx_strand_id
1 'polypeptide(L)'
;KLSIFFLKHLILIREWFKESQSEIPDFIDENIFNLGRSYAFFWKNLKFDPLFNGNNNSNNQEFDIYLKRLGYSFQNDDFEFSNYVSLKDKKINLIMDIGSSPNKKFSDEYQAGALSFEFVSNGKKIFTNAGYYNNGNVRFNEISRSSAVHNVLVIDDNSSCKFTKNSLSKLEVKDGLKTHKKYLSFDKDEWKIIASHDGYLKKYNL
;
A
#
# COMPACT_ATOMS: atom_id res chain seq x y z
N LYS A 1 -2.71 2.77 -7.37
CA LYS A 1 -3.19 3.41 -8.63
C LYS A 1 -2.40 4.65 -8.97
N LEU A 2 -2.30 5.63 -8.07
CA LEU A 2 -1.63 6.90 -8.32
C LEU A 2 -0.15 6.71 -8.71
N SER A 3 0.55 5.82 -8.00
CA SER A 3 1.96 5.52 -8.29
C SER A 3 2.17 4.96 -9.70
N ILE A 4 1.30 4.05 -10.16
CA ILE A 4 1.34 3.49 -11.51
C ILE A 4 1.02 4.57 -12.56
N PHE A 5 0.05 5.43 -12.27
CA PHE A 5 -0.26 6.56 -13.14
C PHE A 5 0.94 7.48 -13.34
N PHE A 6 1.59 7.90 -12.25
CA PHE A 6 2.79 8.74 -12.33
C PHE A 6 3.95 8.03 -13.03
N LEU A 7 4.20 6.77 -12.71
CA LEU A 7 5.26 5.98 -13.36
C LEU A 7 5.05 5.91 -14.87
N LYS A 8 3.82 5.63 -15.32
CA LYS A 8 3.49 5.59 -16.75
C LYS A 8 3.77 6.92 -17.45
N HIS A 9 3.38 8.04 -16.83
CA HIS A 9 3.59 9.36 -17.44
C HIS A 9 5.04 9.82 -17.43
N LEU A 10 5.80 9.51 -16.37
CA LEU A 10 7.24 9.79 -16.34
C LEU A 10 7.99 8.98 -17.40
N ILE A 11 7.64 7.70 -17.60
CA ILE A 11 8.20 6.89 -18.69
C ILE A 11 7.87 7.53 -20.04
N LEU A 12 6.64 7.95 -20.26
CA LEU A 12 6.22 8.61 -21.50
C LEU A 12 7.01 9.90 -21.76
N ILE A 13 7.15 10.74 -20.74
CA ILE A 13 7.95 11.97 -20.82
C ILE A 13 9.42 11.64 -21.16
N ARG A 14 9.98 10.62 -20.50
CA ARG A 14 11.34 10.18 -20.78
C ARG A 14 11.53 9.72 -22.24
N GLU A 15 10.59 8.96 -22.78
CA GLU A 15 10.65 8.54 -24.18
C GLU A 15 10.55 9.74 -25.14
N TRP A 16 9.76 10.76 -24.83
CA TRP A 16 9.73 12.01 -25.63
C TRP A 16 11.06 12.76 -25.61
N PHE A 17 11.77 12.83 -24.47
CA PHE A 17 13.12 13.39 -24.42
C PHE A 17 14.08 12.61 -25.33
N LYS A 18 14.00 11.29 -25.33
CA LYS A 18 14.82 10.46 -26.23
C LYS A 18 14.51 10.69 -27.72
N GLU A 19 13.23 10.72 -28.09
CA GLU A 19 12.79 10.95 -29.47
C GLU A 19 13.21 12.32 -29.97
N SER A 20 13.17 13.33 -29.12
CA SER A 20 13.63 14.70 -29.44
C SER A 20 15.15 14.87 -29.37
N GLN A 21 15.90 13.81 -29.04
CA GLN A 21 17.36 13.87 -28.83
C GLN A 21 17.77 14.93 -27.79
N SER A 22 16.90 15.21 -26.81
CA SER A 22 17.14 16.17 -25.74
C SER A 22 17.69 15.47 -24.50
N GLU A 23 18.45 16.21 -23.71
CA GLU A 23 18.96 15.73 -22.42
C GLU A 23 17.81 15.42 -21.47
N ILE A 24 17.86 14.21 -20.86
CA ILE A 24 16.86 13.78 -19.89
C ILE A 24 17.27 14.32 -18.51
N PRO A 25 16.41 15.11 -17.83
CA PRO A 25 16.71 15.57 -16.48
C PRO A 25 16.83 14.39 -15.50
N ASP A 26 17.87 14.38 -14.65
CA ASP A 26 18.19 13.30 -13.71
C ASP A 26 17.00 12.93 -12.82
N PHE A 27 16.22 13.91 -12.38
CA PHE A 27 15.05 13.66 -11.53
C PHE A 27 13.99 12.77 -12.19
N ILE A 28 13.90 12.71 -13.52
CA ILE A 28 12.97 11.84 -14.25
C ILE A 28 13.40 10.39 -14.06
N ASP A 29 14.67 10.09 -14.29
CA ASP A 29 15.21 8.73 -14.15
C ASP A 29 15.17 8.27 -12.69
N GLU A 30 15.50 9.14 -11.74
CA GLU A 30 15.42 8.86 -10.32
C GLU A 30 13.98 8.52 -9.87
N ASN A 31 12.99 9.32 -10.30
CA ASN A 31 11.60 9.05 -9.95
C ASN A 31 11.06 7.79 -10.63
N ILE A 32 11.43 7.52 -11.89
CA ILE A 32 11.09 6.26 -12.57
C ILE A 32 11.65 5.07 -11.81
N PHE A 33 12.91 5.15 -11.36
CA PHE A 33 13.54 4.09 -10.58
C PHE A 33 12.81 3.85 -9.25
N ASN A 34 12.53 4.89 -8.48
CA ASN A 34 11.87 4.79 -7.18
C ASN A 34 10.43 4.27 -7.29
N LEU A 35 9.65 4.78 -8.24
CA LEU A 35 8.29 4.31 -8.50
C LEU A 35 8.28 2.89 -9.08
N GLY A 36 9.26 2.56 -9.92
CA GLY A 36 9.42 1.22 -10.47
C GLY A 36 9.74 0.17 -9.40
N ARG A 37 10.61 0.49 -8.43
CA ARG A 37 10.86 -0.36 -7.26
C ARG A 37 9.60 -0.56 -6.42
N SER A 38 8.82 0.50 -6.19
CA SER A 38 7.53 0.41 -5.52
C SER A 38 6.57 -0.52 -6.27
N TYR A 39 6.45 -0.34 -7.58
CA TYR A 39 5.63 -1.21 -8.42
C TYR A 39 6.06 -2.69 -8.34
N ALA A 40 7.37 -2.95 -8.40
CA ALA A 40 7.91 -4.30 -8.29
C ALA A 40 7.59 -4.93 -6.93
N PHE A 41 7.70 -4.17 -5.84
CA PHE A 41 7.40 -4.66 -4.49
C PHE A 41 5.94 -5.06 -4.34
N PHE A 42 5.01 -4.18 -4.73
CA PHE A 42 3.58 -4.38 -4.48
C PHE A 42 2.88 -5.26 -5.52
N TRP A 43 3.32 -5.25 -6.77
CA TRP A 43 2.63 -5.95 -7.84
C TRP A 43 3.40 -7.16 -8.37
N LYS A 44 4.57 -6.90 -8.94
CA LYS A 44 5.34 -7.94 -9.64
C LYS A 44 5.68 -9.11 -8.73
N ASN A 45 5.95 -8.82 -7.47
CA ASN A 45 6.33 -9.82 -6.50
C ASN A 45 5.15 -10.63 -5.97
N LEU A 46 4.02 -9.99 -5.74
CA LEU A 46 2.84 -10.63 -5.13
C LEU A 46 1.92 -11.26 -6.17
N LYS A 47 1.94 -10.77 -7.41
CA LYS A 47 1.04 -11.16 -8.50
C LYS A 47 -0.44 -10.97 -8.18
N PHE A 48 -0.77 -10.12 -7.23
CA PHE A 48 -2.11 -9.68 -6.87
C PHE A 48 -2.06 -8.26 -6.32
N ASP A 49 -3.17 -7.54 -6.39
CA ASP A 49 -3.28 -6.21 -5.80
C ASP A 49 -3.51 -6.32 -4.29
N PRO A 50 -2.59 -5.83 -3.45
CA PRO A 50 -2.83 -5.72 -2.03
C PRO A 50 -3.82 -4.57 -1.76
N LEU A 51 -4.84 -4.85 -0.94
CA LEU A 51 -5.95 -3.94 -0.70
C LEU A 51 -5.70 -3.05 0.52
N PHE A 52 -4.67 -2.21 0.45
CA PHE A 52 -4.30 -1.24 1.48
C PHE A 52 -4.49 0.19 0.97
N ASN A 53 -4.81 1.10 1.87
CA ASN A 53 -4.69 2.56 1.74
C ASN A 53 -5.02 3.11 0.34
N GLY A 54 -6.30 3.15 0.01
CA GLY A 54 -6.79 3.69 -1.25
C GLY A 54 -6.80 2.70 -2.42
N ASN A 55 -6.26 1.48 -2.24
CA ASN A 55 -6.28 0.50 -3.30
C ASN A 55 -7.59 -0.29 -3.35
N ASN A 56 -8.07 -0.50 -4.55
CA ASN A 56 -9.18 -1.41 -4.86
C ASN A 56 -8.70 -2.36 -5.95
N ASN A 57 -9.32 -3.50 -6.11
CA ASN A 57 -8.97 -4.50 -7.11
C ASN A 57 -8.77 -3.85 -8.49
N SER A 58 -7.52 -3.64 -8.90
CA SER A 58 -7.14 -3.14 -10.21
C SER A 58 -6.38 -4.23 -10.97
N ASN A 59 -6.61 -4.31 -12.26
CA ASN A 59 -5.83 -5.20 -13.12
C ASN A 59 -4.65 -4.42 -13.70
N ASN A 60 -3.43 -4.77 -13.29
CA ASN A 60 -2.22 -4.11 -13.76
C ASN A 60 -1.52 -4.85 -14.90
N GLN A 61 -2.14 -5.90 -15.48
CA GLN A 61 -1.56 -6.68 -16.58
C GLN A 61 -1.27 -5.82 -17.81
N GLU A 62 -2.14 -4.89 -18.14
CA GLU A 62 -1.90 -3.94 -19.24
C GLU A 62 -0.67 -3.08 -19.03
N PHE A 63 -0.40 -2.70 -17.77
CA PHE A 63 0.78 -1.94 -17.44
C PHE A 63 2.06 -2.79 -17.53
N ASP A 64 2.02 -4.07 -17.16
CA ASP A 64 3.13 -5.00 -17.38
C ASP A 64 3.47 -5.15 -18.87
N ILE A 65 2.44 -5.26 -19.73
CA ILE A 65 2.63 -5.32 -21.18
C ILE A 65 3.26 -4.02 -21.70
N TYR A 66 2.79 -2.88 -21.21
CA TYR A 66 3.34 -1.56 -21.56
C TYR A 66 4.82 -1.44 -21.20
N LEU A 67 5.19 -1.80 -19.97
CA LEU A 67 6.58 -1.80 -19.51
C LEU A 67 7.47 -2.70 -20.38
N LYS A 68 7.01 -3.92 -20.60
CA LYS A 68 7.75 -4.90 -21.42
C LYS A 68 7.98 -4.40 -22.84
N ARG A 69 6.97 -3.76 -23.46
CA ARG A 69 7.07 -3.20 -24.81
C ARG A 69 8.12 -2.10 -24.91
N LEU A 70 8.30 -1.30 -23.87
CA LEU A 70 9.27 -0.21 -23.81
C LEU A 70 10.63 -0.64 -23.23
N GLY A 71 10.82 -1.92 -22.90
CA GLY A 71 12.06 -2.45 -22.35
C GLY A 71 12.30 -2.13 -20.88
N TYR A 72 11.28 -1.69 -20.14
CA TYR A 72 11.40 -1.44 -18.70
C TYR A 72 11.19 -2.74 -17.90
N SER A 73 12.08 -2.97 -16.94
CA SER A 73 11.97 -4.06 -15.98
C SER A 73 12.42 -3.57 -14.61
N PHE A 74 11.52 -3.62 -13.65
CA PHE A 74 11.82 -3.24 -12.28
C PHE A 74 11.89 -4.48 -11.39
N GLN A 75 12.75 -4.41 -10.36
CA GLN A 75 12.92 -5.45 -9.35
C GLN A 75 12.97 -4.81 -7.97
N ASN A 76 12.43 -5.51 -6.99
CA ASN A 76 12.57 -5.19 -5.59
C ASN A 76 12.47 -6.50 -4.80
N ASP A 77 13.59 -6.92 -4.23
CA ASP A 77 13.70 -8.14 -3.43
C ASP A 77 13.78 -7.84 -1.92
N ASP A 78 13.56 -6.58 -1.54
CA ASP A 78 13.53 -6.18 -0.13
C ASP A 78 12.37 -6.88 0.59
N PHE A 79 12.59 -7.28 1.84
CA PHE A 79 11.53 -7.77 2.72
C PHE A 79 10.69 -6.63 3.30
N GLU A 80 11.25 -5.43 3.38
CA GLU A 80 10.58 -4.23 3.88
C GLU A 80 10.75 -3.08 2.90
N PHE A 81 9.65 -2.43 2.55
CA PHE A 81 9.64 -1.26 1.68
C PHE A 81 8.49 -0.33 2.06
N SER A 82 8.78 0.96 2.25
CA SER A 82 7.77 2.01 2.52
C SER A 82 6.76 1.65 3.62
N ASN A 83 7.23 1.10 4.73
CA ASN A 83 6.42 0.64 5.86
C ASN A 83 5.52 -0.58 5.56
N TYR A 84 5.84 -1.37 4.57
CA TYR A 84 5.24 -2.67 4.33
C TYR A 84 6.29 -3.76 4.45
N VAL A 85 5.89 -4.89 5.00
CA VAL A 85 6.70 -6.12 5.03
C VAL A 85 6.09 -7.10 4.05
N SER A 86 6.93 -7.68 3.19
CA SER A 86 6.52 -8.70 2.23
C SER A 86 7.36 -9.95 2.41
N LEU A 87 6.70 -11.05 2.65
CA LEU A 87 7.28 -12.38 2.84
C LEU A 87 6.85 -13.28 1.70
N LYS A 88 7.81 -13.90 1.03
CA LYS A 88 7.56 -14.76 -0.12
C LYS A 88 8.28 -16.08 0.00
N ASP A 89 7.55 -17.14 -0.28
CA ASP A 89 8.08 -18.43 -0.63
C ASP A 89 7.36 -18.95 -1.88
N LYS A 90 7.77 -20.13 -2.40
CA LYS A 90 7.26 -20.72 -3.65
C LYS A 90 5.73 -20.78 -3.75
N LYS A 91 5.05 -21.00 -2.64
CA LYS A 91 3.60 -21.21 -2.59
C LYS A 91 2.84 -20.20 -1.75
N ILE A 92 3.52 -19.44 -0.91
CA ILE A 92 2.90 -18.51 0.03
C ILE A 92 3.48 -17.10 -0.12
N ASN A 93 2.60 -16.13 -0.03
CA ASN A 93 2.96 -14.73 0.01
C ASN A 93 2.16 -14.04 1.13
N LEU A 94 2.83 -13.27 1.95
CA LEU A 94 2.23 -12.42 2.95
C LEU A 94 2.72 -10.99 2.74
N ILE A 95 1.82 -10.03 2.80
CA ILE A 95 2.15 -8.62 2.90
C ILE A 95 1.43 -8.01 4.10
N MET A 96 2.13 -7.19 4.88
CA MET A 96 1.62 -6.56 6.09
C MET A 96 1.92 -5.06 6.09
N ASP A 97 0.93 -4.25 6.44
CA ASP A 97 1.09 -2.81 6.66
C ASP A 97 1.61 -2.58 8.09
N ILE A 98 2.86 -2.12 8.22
CA ILE A 98 3.47 -1.72 9.49
C ILE A 98 3.61 -0.20 9.63
N GLY A 99 2.90 0.56 8.78
CA GLY A 99 2.96 2.00 8.71
C GLY A 99 2.14 2.71 9.78
N SER A 100 2.62 3.86 10.22
CA SER A 100 1.84 4.80 11.02
C SER A 100 0.83 5.55 10.16
N SER A 101 -0.18 6.14 10.79
CA SER A 101 -1.11 7.02 10.08
C SER A 101 -0.35 8.16 9.40
N PRO A 102 -0.71 8.53 8.18
CA PRO A 102 -0.14 9.68 7.50
C PRO A 102 -0.59 10.98 8.16
N ASN A 103 0.11 12.06 7.87
CA ASN A 103 -0.34 13.40 8.19
C ASN A 103 -1.73 13.67 7.58
N LYS A 104 -2.55 14.45 8.27
CA LYS A 104 -3.89 14.86 7.86
C LYS A 104 -3.99 15.22 6.37
N LYS A 105 -3.05 16.02 5.87
CA LYS A 105 -2.98 16.48 4.48
C LYS A 105 -2.86 15.34 3.45
N PHE A 106 -2.34 14.18 3.85
CA PHE A 106 -2.09 13.04 2.97
C PHE A 106 -2.96 11.83 3.32
N SER A 107 -4.07 12.04 4.02
CA SER A 107 -4.90 10.97 4.57
C SER A 107 -6.21 10.72 3.82
N ASP A 108 -6.43 11.32 2.68
CA ASP A 108 -7.68 11.23 1.90
C ASP A 108 -8.11 9.79 1.59
N GLU A 109 -7.15 8.92 1.36
CA GLU A 109 -7.38 7.51 1.02
C GLU A 109 -6.90 6.55 2.12
N TYR A 110 -6.43 7.07 3.25
CA TYR A 110 -5.95 6.25 4.35
C TYR A 110 -7.10 5.46 4.99
N GLN A 111 -6.82 4.22 5.35
CA GLN A 111 -7.74 3.29 6.00
C GLN A 111 -7.17 2.90 7.36
N ALA A 112 -8.03 2.70 8.36
CA ALA A 112 -7.65 2.32 9.73
C ALA A 112 -7.25 0.84 9.82
N GLY A 113 -6.31 0.44 8.96
CA GLY A 113 -5.84 -0.92 8.79
C GLY A 113 -4.39 -1.14 9.23
N ALA A 114 -3.87 -0.35 10.19
CA ALA A 114 -2.52 -0.56 10.70
C ALA A 114 -2.34 -1.99 11.25
N LEU A 115 -1.24 -2.64 10.88
CA LEU A 115 -0.93 -4.04 11.12
C LEU A 115 -1.86 -5.03 10.40
N SER A 116 -2.71 -4.58 9.50
CA SER A 116 -3.44 -5.50 8.63
C SER A 116 -2.49 -6.21 7.67
N PHE A 117 -2.90 -7.39 7.26
CA PHE A 117 -2.11 -8.21 6.35
C PHE A 117 -3.00 -8.85 5.26
N GLU A 118 -2.38 -9.22 4.16
CA GLU A 118 -2.98 -10.10 3.18
C GLU A 118 -2.12 -11.35 3.04
N PHE A 119 -2.76 -12.50 2.95
CA PHE A 119 -2.08 -13.77 2.84
C PHE A 119 -2.63 -14.58 1.67
N VAL A 120 -1.71 -15.02 0.81
CA VAL A 120 -2.01 -15.83 -0.37
C VAL A 120 -1.30 -17.17 -0.25
N SER A 121 -2.01 -18.25 -0.52
CA SER A 121 -1.44 -19.59 -0.59
C SER A 121 -1.84 -20.25 -1.91
N ASN A 122 -0.86 -20.82 -2.62
CA ASN A 122 -1.06 -21.48 -3.92
C ASN A 122 -1.85 -20.59 -4.93
N GLY A 123 -1.58 -19.30 -4.94
CA GLY A 123 -2.23 -18.32 -5.84
C GLY A 123 -3.66 -17.93 -5.43
N LYS A 124 -4.16 -18.38 -4.28
CA LYS A 124 -5.48 -18.02 -3.74
C LYS A 124 -5.34 -17.13 -2.53
N LYS A 125 -6.07 -16.02 -2.49
CA LYS A 125 -6.17 -15.16 -1.30
C LYS A 125 -6.91 -15.93 -0.19
N ILE A 126 -6.25 -16.09 0.95
CA ILE A 126 -6.80 -16.75 2.16
C ILE A 126 -7.29 -15.67 3.14
N PHE A 127 -6.47 -14.62 3.36
CA PHE A 127 -6.86 -13.43 4.10
C PHE A 127 -6.69 -12.22 3.19
N THR A 128 -7.70 -11.35 3.18
CA THR A 128 -7.70 -10.13 2.38
C THR A 128 -8.45 -9.03 3.11
N ASN A 129 -8.06 -7.79 2.87
CA ASN A 129 -8.82 -6.61 3.29
C ASN A 129 -9.96 -6.33 2.31
N ALA A 130 -10.92 -5.49 2.71
CA ALA A 130 -12.06 -5.15 1.84
C ALA A 130 -11.68 -4.21 0.68
N GLY A 131 -10.54 -3.51 0.79
CA GLY A 131 -10.13 -2.49 -0.16
C GLY A 131 -10.86 -1.16 0.05
N TYR A 132 -10.48 -0.17 -0.76
CA TYR A 132 -11.01 1.18 -0.67
C TYR A 132 -12.20 1.39 -1.60
N TYR A 133 -13.31 1.91 -1.05
CA TYR A 133 -14.51 2.20 -1.83
C TYR A 133 -14.59 3.69 -2.15
N ASN A 134 -14.66 4.03 -3.44
CA ASN A 134 -14.72 5.41 -3.94
C ASN A 134 -15.71 5.57 -5.10
N ASN A 135 -16.92 5.01 -4.98
CA ASN A 135 -17.93 5.06 -6.03
C ASN A 135 -19.13 5.97 -5.67
N GLY A 136 -18.87 7.10 -4.99
CA GLY A 136 -19.87 8.13 -4.73
C GLY A 136 -20.77 7.90 -3.50
N ASN A 137 -20.83 6.70 -2.92
CA ASN A 137 -21.60 6.46 -1.70
C ASN A 137 -20.74 6.75 -0.46
N VAL A 138 -21.07 7.84 0.24
CA VAL A 138 -20.34 8.32 1.43
C VAL A 138 -20.30 7.26 2.55
N ARG A 139 -21.40 6.56 2.80
CA ARG A 139 -21.46 5.55 3.86
C ARG A 139 -20.55 4.36 3.57
N PHE A 140 -20.51 3.87 2.35
CA PHE A 140 -19.61 2.78 1.98
C PHE A 140 -18.13 3.23 1.98
N ASN A 141 -17.85 4.48 1.62
CA ASN A 141 -16.53 5.04 1.77
C ASN A 141 -16.09 5.07 3.25
N GLU A 142 -16.95 5.55 4.15
CA GLU A 142 -16.69 5.56 5.61
C GLU A 142 -16.44 4.14 6.14
N ILE A 143 -17.28 3.16 5.76
CA ILE A 143 -17.11 1.76 6.17
C ILE A 143 -15.79 1.19 5.66
N SER A 144 -15.45 1.42 4.39
CA SER A 144 -14.19 0.92 3.79
C SER A 144 -12.93 1.46 4.47
N ARG A 145 -13.06 2.55 5.22
CA ARG A 145 -11.96 3.15 5.98
C ARG A 145 -11.86 2.71 7.43
N SER A 146 -12.87 2.00 7.95
CA SER A 146 -12.89 1.53 9.33
C SER A 146 -12.00 0.29 9.55
N SER A 147 -11.55 0.09 10.79
CA SER A 147 -10.79 -1.12 11.15
C SER A 147 -11.60 -2.40 10.97
N ALA A 148 -12.93 -2.33 11.06
CA ALA A 148 -13.83 -3.48 11.00
C ALA A 148 -13.80 -4.25 9.66
N VAL A 149 -13.29 -3.64 8.60
CA VAL A 149 -13.19 -4.26 7.26
C VAL A 149 -11.76 -4.68 6.90
N HIS A 150 -10.88 -4.70 7.89
CA HIS A 150 -9.48 -5.12 7.74
C HIS A 150 -9.17 -6.29 8.67
N ASN A 151 -8.10 -7.03 8.36
CA ASN A 151 -7.60 -8.14 9.18
C ASN A 151 -6.80 -7.60 10.38
N VAL A 152 -7.45 -6.88 11.28
CA VAL A 152 -6.84 -6.24 12.45
C VAL A 152 -7.69 -6.44 13.70
N LEU A 153 -7.08 -6.17 14.86
CA LEU A 153 -7.80 -6.11 16.12
C LEU A 153 -8.79 -4.92 16.12
N VAL A 154 -10.02 -5.18 16.50
CA VAL A 154 -11.06 -4.17 16.76
C VAL A 154 -11.48 -4.28 18.22
N ILE A 155 -11.53 -3.16 18.94
CA ILE A 155 -11.93 -3.11 20.35
C ILE A 155 -13.23 -2.29 20.47
N ASP A 156 -14.27 -2.89 21.04
CA ASP A 156 -15.61 -2.27 21.26
C ASP A 156 -16.15 -1.55 20.00
N ASP A 157 -16.06 -2.20 18.85
CA ASP A 157 -16.50 -1.65 17.56
C ASP A 157 -15.85 -0.30 17.17
N ASN A 158 -14.69 0.02 17.74
CA ASN A 158 -13.97 1.23 17.42
C ASN A 158 -12.80 0.97 16.47
N SER A 159 -12.62 1.88 15.52
CA SER A 159 -11.45 1.90 14.67
C SER A 159 -10.21 2.39 15.43
N SER A 160 -9.04 1.87 15.03
CA SER A 160 -7.75 2.22 15.61
C SER A 160 -7.33 3.68 15.37
N CYS A 161 -7.96 4.37 14.42
CA CYS A 161 -7.84 5.82 14.24
C CYS A 161 -9.20 6.47 14.01
N LYS A 162 -9.28 7.79 14.23
CA LYS A 162 -10.50 8.58 14.02
C LYS A 162 -10.38 9.44 12.77
N PHE A 163 -11.48 9.54 12.05
CA PHE A 163 -11.61 10.41 10.89
C PHE A 163 -12.54 11.60 11.20
N THR A 164 -12.34 12.68 10.47
CA THR A 164 -13.21 13.86 10.45
C THR A 164 -13.43 14.32 9.03
N LYS A 165 -14.54 15.00 8.77
CA LYS A 165 -14.78 15.62 7.46
C LYS A 165 -14.07 16.98 7.40
N ASN A 166 -13.39 17.24 6.29
CA ASN A 166 -12.85 18.57 5.98
C ASN A 166 -13.91 19.47 5.34
N SER A 167 -13.52 20.69 4.98
CA SER A 167 -14.40 21.67 4.30
C SER A 167 -14.99 21.18 2.98
N LEU A 168 -14.35 20.20 2.32
CA LEU A 168 -14.83 19.58 1.08
C LEU A 168 -15.61 18.28 1.34
N SER A 169 -16.04 18.04 2.59
CA SER A 169 -16.73 16.81 3.02
C SER A 169 -15.94 15.52 2.82
N LYS A 170 -14.63 15.59 2.55
CA LYS A 170 -13.74 14.44 2.48
C LYS A 170 -13.28 14.03 3.87
N LEU A 171 -13.18 12.73 4.10
CA LEU A 171 -12.65 12.20 5.35
C LEU A 171 -11.13 12.35 5.39
N GLU A 172 -10.64 12.82 6.50
CA GLU A 172 -9.21 12.94 6.82
C GLU A 172 -8.93 12.44 8.24
N VAL A 173 -7.71 12.02 8.52
CA VAL A 173 -7.33 11.55 9.85
C VAL A 173 -7.40 12.71 10.85
N LYS A 174 -8.19 12.52 11.92
CA LYS A 174 -8.27 13.42 13.06
C LYS A 174 -7.31 13.00 14.17
N ASP A 175 -7.47 11.76 14.63
CA ASP A 175 -6.59 11.14 15.62
C ASP A 175 -5.93 9.93 14.95
N GLY A 176 -4.70 10.09 14.54
CA GLY A 176 -3.89 9.04 13.95
C GLY A 176 -3.23 8.18 15.01
N LEU A 177 -2.56 7.14 14.53
CA LEU A 177 -1.80 6.20 15.35
C LEU A 177 -0.33 6.17 14.91
N LYS A 178 0.53 5.72 15.81
CA LYS A 178 1.92 5.36 15.53
C LYS A 178 2.09 3.86 15.64
N THR A 179 2.83 3.30 14.70
CA THR A 179 3.25 1.92 14.76
C THR A 179 4.68 1.83 15.29
N HIS A 180 4.98 0.73 15.97
CA HIS A 180 6.30 0.43 16.50
C HIS A 180 6.70 -0.96 16.01
N LYS A 181 7.63 -1.00 15.06
CA LYS A 181 8.26 -2.24 14.64
C LYS A 181 9.22 -2.69 15.73
N LYS A 182 8.99 -3.86 16.31
CA LYS A 182 9.83 -4.42 17.37
C LYS A 182 10.89 -5.37 16.85
N TYR A 183 10.54 -6.22 15.87
CA TYR A 183 11.45 -7.24 15.40
C TYR A 183 10.99 -7.81 14.05
N LEU A 184 11.94 -8.04 13.16
CA LEU A 184 11.76 -8.77 11.91
C LEU A 184 12.86 -9.82 11.79
N SER A 185 12.51 -11.08 11.52
CA SER A 185 13.44 -12.14 11.24
C SER A 185 12.94 -12.99 10.06
N PHE A 186 13.86 -13.38 9.20
CA PHE A 186 13.59 -14.10 7.97
C PHE A 186 14.62 -15.21 7.81
N ASP A 187 14.32 -16.35 8.43
CA ASP A 187 15.11 -17.55 8.27
C ASP A 187 14.47 -18.49 7.26
N LYS A 188 15.19 -19.53 6.85
CA LYS A 188 14.70 -20.47 5.84
C LYS A 188 13.40 -21.18 6.25
N ASP A 189 13.24 -21.40 7.52
CA ASP A 189 12.16 -22.23 8.08
C ASP A 189 11.14 -21.42 8.91
N GLU A 190 11.47 -20.17 9.25
CA GLU A 190 10.61 -19.33 10.09
C GLU A 190 10.65 -17.85 9.67
N TRP A 191 9.48 -17.24 9.59
CA TRP A 191 9.32 -15.79 9.45
C TRP A 191 8.66 -15.23 10.71
N LYS A 192 9.25 -14.20 11.26
CA LYS A 192 8.73 -13.56 12.46
C LYS A 192 8.64 -12.06 12.31
N ILE A 193 7.43 -11.54 12.46
CA ILE A 193 7.13 -10.11 12.48
C ILE A 193 6.53 -9.78 13.83
N ILE A 194 7.14 -8.84 14.57
CA ILE A 194 6.60 -8.31 15.82
C ILE A 194 6.46 -6.81 15.66
N ALA A 195 5.23 -6.33 15.73
CA ALA A 195 4.90 -4.92 15.67
C ALA A 195 3.74 -4.59 16.61
N SER A 196 3.62 -3.35 17.02
CA SER A 196 2.50 -2.84 17.80
C SER A 196 2.10 -1.46 17.32
N HIS A 197 0.93 -0.98 17.74
CA HIS A 197 0.50 0.39 17.50
C HIS A 197 -0.21 0.96 18.74
N ASP A 198 -0.28 2.29 18.84
CA ASP A 198 -0.87 3.02 19.94
C ASP A 198 -2.32 3.51 19.67
N GLY A 199 -2.98 3.00 18.63
CA GLY A 199 -4.28 3.48 18.17
C GLY A 199 -5.40 3.39 19.21
N TYR A 200 -5.29 2.49 20.17
CA TYR A 200 -6.27 2.32 21.26
C TYR A 200 -5.81 2.89 22.61
N LEU A 201 -4.54 3.32 22.71
CA LEU A 201 -3.93 3.79 23.95
C LEU A 201 -4.74 4.90 24.61
N LYS A 202 -5.10 5.94 23.87
CA LYS A 202 -5.82 7.10 24.42
C LYS A 202 -7.22 6.76 24.93
N LYS A 203 -7.87 5.76 24.37
CA LYS A 203 -9.26 5.41 24.72
C LYS A 203 -9.34 4.38 25.83
N TYR A 204 -8.44 3.42 25.84
CA TYR A 204 -8.50 2.25 26.71
C TYR A 204 -7.33 2.15 27.67
N ASN A 205 -6.38 3.05 27.57
CA ASN A 205 -5.12 3.06 28.36
C ASN A 205 -4.33 1.74 28.21
N LEU A 206 -4.30 1.20 26.96
CA LEU A 206 -3.69 -0.08 26.59
C LEU A 206 -2.34 0.14 25.89
#